data_def0b52562656a3546b30627f2e615c9
#
_entry.id   def0b52562656a3546b30627f2e615c9
#
_cell.length_a   1.000
_cell.length_b   1.000
_cell.length_c   1.000
_cell.angle_alpha   90.00
_cell.angle_beta   90.00
_cell.angle_gamma   90.00
#
_symmetry.space_group_name_H-M   'P 1'
#
loop_
_entity.id
_entity.type
_entity.pdbx_description
1 polymer ?
#
loop_
_entity_poly.entity_id
_entity_poly.type
_entity_poly.pdbx_seq_one_letter_code
_entity_poly.pdbx_strand_id
1 'polypeptide(L)'
;AANKCVREYTVKAGDICDSISAANNVSTYQLAALNPGTIDPACSNLQPGSSICIGSEGEDCASTYIVQLGNTCEDVYKAAQVNSTIFYLNNPQVNPECTNIYVGEVLCVLNEVRVPPAPGVPIHTAPATTATLANGAP
;
A
#
# COMPACT_ATOMS: atom_id res chain seq x y z
N ALA A 1 -14.75 3.60 -8.08
CA ALA A 1 -14.27 4.93 -8.38
C ALA A 1 -14.16 5.10 -9.88
N ALA A 2 -14.51 6.26 -10.34
CA ALA A 2 -14.59 6.56 -11.77
C ALA A 2 -13.31 7.22 -12.28
N ASN A 3 -12.28 7.40 -11.44
CA ASN A 3 -11.08 8.09 -11.88
C ASN A 3 -10.28 7.27 -12.86
N LYS A 4 -9.70 7.96 -13.83
CA LYS A 4 -8.93 7.32 -14.89
C LYS A 4 -7.60 6.81 -14.34
N CYS A 5 -7.20 5.60 -14.74
CA CYS A 5 -5.88 5.08 -14.40
C CYS A 5 -4.82 5.86 -15.19
N VAL A 6 -3.83 6.42 -14.49
CA VAL A 6 -2.77 7.20 -15.12
C VAL A 6 -1.40 6.54 -15.03
N ARG A 7 -1.27 5.49 -14.20
CA ARG A 7 -0.05 4.68 -14.13
C ARG A 7 -0.44 3.22 -14.17
N GLU A 8 0.08 2.49 -15.13
CA GLU A 8 -0.17 1.06 -15.25
C GLU A 8 1.13 0.29 -15.13
N TYR A 9 1.02 -0.96 -14.70
CA TYR A 9 2.17 -1.84 -14.56
C TYR A 9 1.81 -3.22 -15.10
N THR A 10 2.72 -3.81 -15.86
CA THR A 10 2.54 -5.18 -16.36
C THR A 10 3.25 -6.14 -15.41
N VAL A 11 2.49 -7.06 -14.84
CA VAL A 11 3.00 -8.03 -13.87
C VAL A 11 4.01 -8.95 -14.54
N LYS A 12 5.11 -9.23 -13.83
CA LYS A 12 6.16 -10.13 -14.29
C LYS A 12 6.23 -11.36 -13.42
N ALA A 13 6.82 -12.42 -13.94
CA ALA A 13 7.00 -13.65 -13.17
C ALA A 13 7.80 -13.34 -11.90
N GLY A 14 7.33 -13.85 -10.76
CA GLY A 14 7.97 -13.62 -9.47
C GLY A 14 7.52 -12.39 -8.72
N ASP A 15 6.70 -11.53 -9.34
CA ASP A 15 6.19 -10.34 -8.66
C ASP A 15 5.23 -10.70 -7.53
N ILE A 16 5.33 -9.93 -6.44
CA ILE A 16 4.33 -9.92 -5.37
C ILE A 16 3.87 -8.48 -5.19
N CYS A 17 2.74 -8.28 -4.52
CA CYS A 17 2.19 -6.93 -4.37
C CYS A 17 3.21 -5.96 -3.76
N ASP A 18 3.90 -6.36 -2.70
CA ASP A 18 4.83 -5.46 -2.04
C ASP A 18 6.06 -5.16 -2.90
N SER A 19 6.53 -6.11 -3.71
CA SER A 19 7.66 -5.82 -4.60
C SER A 19 7.27 -4.84 -5.70
N ILE A 20 6.06 -4.97 -6.22
CA ILE A 20 5.52 -4.01 -7.20
C ILE A 20 5.40 -2.63 -6.56
N SER A 21 4.85 -2.57 -5.36
CA SER A 21 4.68 -1.31 -4.62
C SER A 21 6.02 -0.62 -4.40
N ALA A 22 7.01 -1.35 -3.91
CA ALA A 22 8.32 -0.78 -3.61
C ALA A 22 9.03 -0.26 -4.86
N ALA A 23 8.94 -1.00 -5.95
CA ALA A 23 9.63 -0.65 -7.19
C ALA A 23 8.97 0.53 -7.92
N ASN A 24 7.70 0.78 -7.68
CA ASN A 24 6.93 1.76 -8.44
C ASN A 24 6.42 2.93 -7.62
N ASN A 25 6.87 3.08 -6.38
CA ASN A 25 6.44 4.17 -5.50
C ASN A 25 4.92 4.25 -5.38
N VAL A 26 4.31 3.12 -5.09
CA VAL A 26 2.87 3.05 -4.83
C VAL A 26 2.66 2.32 -3.51
N SER A 27 1.79 2.85 -2.65
CA SER A 27 1.57 2.22 -1.35
C SER A 27 0.85 0.88 -1.52
N THR A 28 1.06 -0.01 -0.57
CA THR A 28 0.39 -1.31 -0.55
C THR A 28 -1.13 -1.11 -0.60
N TYR A 29 -1.64 -0.15 0.16
CA TYR A 29 -3.07 0.15 0.16
C TYR A 29 -3.55 0.61 -1.22
N GLN A 30 -2.85 1.56 -1.84
CA GLN A 30 -3.28 2.11 -3.12
C GLN A 30 -3.29 1.03 -4.20
N LEU A 31 -2.26 0.18 -4.22
CA LEU A 31 -2.21 -0.92 -5.19
C LEU A 31 -3.44 -1.81 -5.08
N ALA A 32 -3.80 -2.20 -3.86
CA ALA A 32 -4.96 -3.05 -3.63
C ALA A 32 -6.27 -2.32 -3.94
N ALA A 33 -6.39 -1.07 -3.50
CA ALA A 33 -7.63 -0.30 -3.64
C ALA A 33 -7.96 0.03 -5.09
N LEU A 34 -6.94 0.17 -5.95
CA LEU A 34 -7.15 0.48 -7.36
C LEU A 34 -7.50 -0.75 -8.19
N ASN A 35 -7.34 -1.95 -7.64
CA ASN A 35 -7.58 -3.19 -8.38
C ASN A 35 -8.54 -4.13 -7.63
N PRO A 36 -9.68 -3.62 -7.12
CA PRO A 36 -10.63 -4.50 -6.42
C PRO A 36 -11.21 -5.51 -7.40
N GLY A 37 -11.29 -6.77 -6.98
CA GLY A 37 -11.78 -7.83 -7.84
C GLY A 37 -10.76 -8.36 -8.82
N THR A 38 -9.66 -7.63 -9.08
CA THR A 38 -8.58 -8.08 -9.94
C THR A 38 -7.46 -8.69 -9.13
N ILE A 39 -7.12 -8.06 -8.00
CA ILE A 39 -6.15 -8.59 -7.05
C ILE A 39 -6.94 -9.07 -5.84
N ASP A 40 -6.78 -10.37 -5.49
CA ASP A 40 -7.53 -10.91 -4.35
C ASP A 40 -6.97 -10.38 -3.03
N PRO A 41 -7.73 -10.51 -1.91
CA PRO A 41 -7.28 -9.97 -0.62
C PRO A 41 -5.96 -10.53 -0.13
N ALA A 42 -5.55 -11.72 -0.57
CA ALA A 42 -4.27 -12.30 -0.19
C ALA A 42 -3.15 -11.97 -1.17
N CYS A 43 -3.48 -11.26 -2.25
CA CYS A 43 -2.56 -10.96 -3.34
C CYS A 43 -1.90 -12.22 -3.89
N SER A 44 -2.70 -13.27 -4.05
CA SER A 44 -2.20 -14.57 -4.47
C SER A 44 -2.47 -14.87 -5.95
N ASN A 45 -3.19 -13.98 -6.63
CA ASN A 45 -3.67 -14.25 -7.99
C ASN A 45 -3.02 -13.38 -9.07
N LEU A 46 -1.85 -12.80 -8.78
CA LEU A 46 -1.12 -12.03 -9.78
C LEU A 46 -0.72 -12.94 -10.95
N GLN A 47 -1.03 -12.49 -12.17
CA GLN A 47 -0.73 -13.29 -13.38
C GLN A 47 0.31 -12.53 -14.21
N PRO A 48 1.47 -13.14 -14.50
CA PRO A 48 2.45 -12.51 -15.40
C PRO A 48 1.79 -12.13 -16.72
N GLY A 49 2.07 -10.93 -17.19
CA GLY A 49 1.49 -10.40 -18.41
C GLY A 49 0.22 -9.60 -18.21
N SER A 50 -0.39 -9.66 -17.02
CA SER A 50 -1.58 -8.85 -16.72
C SER A 50 -1.19 -7.40 -16.47
N SER A 51 -2.06 -6.49 -16.89
CA SER A 51 -1.89 -5.07 -16.60
C SER A 51 -2.74 -4.69 -15.40
N ILE A 52 -2.14 -4.01 -14.42
CA ILE A 52 -2.83 -3.52 -13.24
C ILE A 52 -2.63 -2.02 -13.11
N CYS A 53 -3.56 -1.35 -12.43
CA CYS A 53 -3.46 0.08 -12.21
C CYS A 53 -2.69 0.35 -10.91
N ILE A 54 -1.69 1.22 -10.97
CA ILE A 54 -0.91 1.61 -9.80
C ILE A 54 -1.05 3.08 -9.44
N GLY A 55 -1.83 3.85 -10.21
CA GLY A 55 -2.14 5.24 -9.88
C GLY A 55 -3.28 5.73 -10.70
N SER A 56 -4.22 6.47 -10.11
CA SER A 56 -5.35 7.05 -10.83
C SER A 56 -5.35 8.56 -10.70
N GLU A 57 -6.10 9.21 -11.57
CA GLU A 57 -6.14 10.67 -11.65
C GLU A 57 -6.64 11.26 -10.31
N GLY A 58 -5.83 12.11 -9.71
CA GLY A 58 -6.17 12.76 -8.44
C GLY A 58 -6.03 11.87 -7.21
N GLU A 59 -5.80 10.58 -7.40
CA GLU A 59 -5.69 9.61 -6.30
C GLU A 59 -4.43 8.78 -6.50
N ASP A 60 -3.29 9.45 -6.39
CA ASP A 60 -2.00 8.82 -6.67
C ASP A 60 -0.94 9.36 -5.72
N CYS A 61 -0.70 8.63 -4.63
CA CYS A 61 0.36 8.97 -3.69
C CYS A 61 1.66 8.34 -4.16
N ALA A 62 2.57 9.16 -4.67
CA ALA A 62 3.86 8.68 -5.16
C ALA A 62 4.99 8.90 -4.14
N SER A 63 4.70 9.43 -2.96
CA SER A 63 5.67 9.56 -1.87
C SER A 63 5.47 8.41 -0.91
N THR A 64 6.42 7.49 -0.87
CA THR A 64 6.23 6.24 -0.13
C THR A 64 7.41 5.95 0.79
N TYR A 65 7.15 5.09 1.77
CA TYR A 65 8.14 4.63 2.74
C TYR A 65 7.99 3.12 2.89
N ILE A 66 9.09 2.39 2.85
CA ILE A 66 9.09 0.93 3.02
C ILE A 66 9.38 0.63 4.50
N VAL A 67 8.46 -0.07 5.15
CA VAL A 67 8.56 -0.36 6.59
C VAL A 67 9.77 -1.24 6.88
N GLN A 68 10.52 -0.86 7.91
CA GLN A 68 11.68 -1.60 8.40
C GLN A 68 11.37 -2.19 9.77
N LEU A 69 12.06 -3.25 10.14
CA LEU A 69 11.92 -3.83 11.47
C LEU A 69 12.21 -2.76 12.53
N GLY A 70 11.36 -2.69 13.53
CA GLY A 70 11.49 -1.70 14.61
C GLY A 70 10.79 -0.38 14.36
N ASN A 71 10.27 -0.15 13.14
CA ASN A 71 9.55 1.09 12.86
C ASN A 71 8.23 1.17 13.59
N THR A 72 7.86 2.39 13.99
CA THR A 72 6.51 2.71 14.45
C THR A 72 5.90 3.68 13.44
N CYS A 73 4.58 3.84 13.48
CA CYS A 73 3.94 4.84 12.61
C CYS A 73 4.49 6.22 12.87
N GLU A 74 4.74 6.57 14.14
CA GLU A 74 5.30 7.86 14.50
C GLU A 74 6.67 8.06 13.87
N ASP A 75 7.53 7.03 13.88
CA ASP A 75 8.83 7.10 13.20
C ASP A 75 8.64 7.43 11.73
N VAL A 76 7.67 6.80 11.08
CA VAL A 76 7.45 6.95 9.65
C VAL A 76 6.94 8.35 9.33
N TYR A 77 5.85 8.80 9.97
CA TYR A 77 5.27 10.07 9.57
C TYR A 77 6.07 11.27 10.08
N LYS A 78 6.79 11.14 11.20
CA LYS A 78 7.66 12.22 11.65
C LYS A 78 8.87 12.40 10.75
N ALA A 79 9.48 11.30 10.32
CA ALA A 79 10.62 11.38 9.40
C ALA A 79 10.24 12.03 8.08
N ALA A 80 9.02 11.80 7.62
CA ALA A 80 8.52 12.36 6.37
C ALA A 80 7.87 13.73 6.56
N GLN A 81 7.76 14.22 7.80
CA GLN A 81 7.14 15.49 8.13
C GLN A 81 5.66 15.54 7.69
N VAL A 82 4.95 14.45 7.94
CA VAL A 82 3.54 14.31 7.59
C VAL A 82 2.69 14.41 8.85
N ASN A 83 1.55 15.07 8.73
CA ASN A 83 0.57 15.13 9.81
C ASN A 83 0.02 13.72 10.09
N SER A 84 -0.11 13.35 11.36
CA SER A 84 -0.57 12.00 11.71
C SER A 84 -1.98 11.69 11.18
N THR A 85 -2.88 12.66 11.22
CA THR A 85 -4.23 12.46 10.69
C THR A 85 -4.19 12.14 9.20
N ILE A 86 -3.39 12.90 8.44
CA ILE A 86 -3.24 12.67 7.00
C ILE A 86 -2.57 11.33 6.74
N PHE A 87 -1.58 10.96 7.55
CA PHE A 87 -0.92 9.68 7.43
C PHE A 87 -1.93 8.52 7.51
N TYR A 88 -2.81 8.55 8.50
CA TYR A 88 -3.81 7.49 8.66
C TYR A 88 -4.88 7.54 7.58
N LEU A 89 -5.23 8.73 7.07
CA LEU A 89 -6.18 8.83 5.96
C LEU A 89 -5.61 8.25 4.66
N ASN A 90 -4.29 8.38 4.46
CA ASN A 90 -3.64 7.81 3.29
C ASN A 90 -3.32 6.33 3.44
N ASN A 91 -3.40 5.81 4.66
CA ASN A 91 -3.09 4.41 4.94
C ASN A 91 -4.19 3.81 5.83
N PRO A 92 -5.42 3.73 5.31
CA PRO A 92 -6.55 3.30 6.14
C PRO A 92 -6.48 1.84 6.60
N GLN A 93 -5.58 1.04 6.03
CA GLN A 93 -5.39 -0.34 6.46
C GLN A 93 -4.63 -0.42 7.79
N VAL A 94 -3.92 0.65 8.16
CA VAL A 94 -3.16 0.66 9.41
C VAL A 94 -4.14 0.91 10.56
N ASN A 95 -4.08 0.06 11.59
CA ASN A 95 -4.99 0.21 12.73
C ASN A 95 -4.56 1.41 13.60
N PRO A 96 -5.50 1.96 14.43
CA PRO A 96 -5.20 3.15 15.22
C PRO A 96 -4.01 2.99 16.18
N GLU A 97 -3.74 1.77 16.63
CA GLU A 97 -2.62 1.48 17.53
C GLU A 97 -1.33 1.24 16.77
N CYS A 98 -1.40 1.17 15.45
CA CYS A 98 -0.24 0.91 14.59
C CYS A 98 0.49 -0.40 14.97
N THR A 99 -0.29 -1.47 15.16
CA THR A 99 0.29 -2.75 15.52
C THR A 99 0.34 -3.71 14.33
N ASN A 100 -0.19 -3.33 13.18
CA ASN A 100 -0.31 -4.22 12.04
C ASN A 100 0.56 -3.85 10.84
N ILE A 101 1.47 -2.89 10.97
CA ILE A 101 2.43 -2.63 9.89
C ILE A 101 3.48 -3.75 9.90
N TYR A 102 3.93 -4.14 8.71
CA TYR A 102 4.86 -5.26 8.57
C TYR A 102 6.07 -4.86 7.74
N VAL A 103 7.17 -5.56 7.94
CA VAL A 103 8.42 -5.32 7.21
C VAL A 103 8.18 -5.52 5.72
N GLY A 104 8.51 -4.51 4.92
CA GLY A 104 8.30 -4.55 3.48
C GLY A 104 7.00 -3.90 3.02
N GLU A 105 6.09 -3.59 3.95
CA GLU A 105 4.88 -2.85 3.60
C GLU A 105 5.25 -1.46 3.10
N VAL A 106 4.54 -0.96 2.09
CA VAL A 106 4.82 0.35 1.51
C VAL A 106 3.69 1.30 1.92
N LEU A 107 4.05 2.35 2.63
CA LEU A 107 3.09 3.31 3.18
C LEU A 107 3.18 4.64 2.43
N CYS A 108 2.04 5.29 2.27
CA CYS A 108 1.99 6.63 1.68
C CYS A 108 2.43 7.65 2.73
N VAL A 109 3.41 8.47 2.39
CA VAL A 109 3.94 9.52 3.28
C VAL A 109 3.83 10.91 2.65
N LEU A 110 2.77 11.15 1.91
CA LEU A 110 2.48 12.46 1.35
C LEU A 110 1.67 13.26 2.37
N ASN A 111 1.95 14.55 2.53
CA ASN A 111 1.25 15.39 3.50
C ASN A 111 -0.04 15.99 2.92
N GLU A 112 -0.79 15.15 2.22
CA GLU A 112 -2.03 15.55 1.57
C GLU A 112 -2.74 14.24 1.18
N VAL A 113 -4.06 14.18 1.32
CA VAL A 113 -4.78 12.94 1.01
C VAL A 113 -4.86 12.74 -0.49
N ARG A 114 -4.24 11.69 -0.99
CA ARG A 114 -4.12 11.40 -2.42
C ARG A 114 -4.29 9.93 -2.74
N VAL A 115 -5.05 9.19 -1.94
CA VAL A 115 -5.30 7.78 -2.20
C VAL A 115 -6.78 7.58 -2.47
N PRO A 116 -7.16 6.51 -3.20
CA PRO A 116 -8.58 6.21 -3.39
C PRO A 116 -9.24 5.94 -2.05
N PRO A 117 -10.53 6.29 -1.90
CA PRO A 117 -11.25 5.95 -0.67
C PRO A 117 -11.35 4.44 -0.52
N ALA A 118 -11.50 3.98 0.72
CA ALA A 118 -11.60 2.55 0.99
C ALA A 118 -12.76 1.97 0.19
N PRO A 119 -12.51 0.93 -0.63
CA PRO A 119 -13.59 0.32 -1.39
C PRO A 119 -14.53 -0.46 -0.47
N GLY A 120 -15.74 -0.69 -0.94
CA GLY A 120 -16.72 -1.46 -0.17
C GLY A 120 -16.47 -2.95 -0.17
N VAL A 121 -15.34 -3.41 -0.73
CA VAL A 121 -14.98 -4.83 -0.80
C VAL A 121 -13.65 -5.05 -0.10
N PRO A 122 -13.38 -6.26 0.41
CA PRO A 122 -12.09 -6.55 1.05
C PRO A 122 -10.93 -6.35 0.09
N ILE A 123 -9.85 -5.75 0.60
CA ILE A 123 -8.61 -5.57 -0.15
C ILE A 123 -7.47 -6.15 0.66
N HIS A 124 -6.41 -6.54 -0.03
CA HIS A 124 -5.22 -7.06 0.64
C HIS A 124 -4.43 -5.89 1.25
N THR A 125 -4.30 -5.91 2.56
CA THR A 125 -3.50 -4.93 3.28
C THR A 125 -2.70 -5.60 4.41
N ALA A 126 -2.73 -6.92 4.44
CA ALA A 126 -2.05 -7.70 5.46
C ALA A 126 -0.85 -8.41 4.84
N PRO A 127 0.15 -8.74 5.64
CA PRO A 127 1.32 -9.45 5.13
C PRO A 127 0.97 -10.85 4.65
N ALA A 128 1.79 -11.39 3.77
CA ALA A 128 1.77 -12.81 3.50
C ALA A 128 2.02 -13.56 4.82
N THR A 129 1.65 -14.84 4.85
CA THR A 129 1.75 -15.62 6.09
C THR A 129 3.17 -15.65 6.67
N THR A 130 4.17 -15.37 5.84
CA THR A 130 5.58 -15.39 6.27
C THR A 130 6.12 -14.02 6.64
N ALA A 131 5.33 -12.94 6.49
CA ALA A 131 5.81 -11.60 6.77
C ALA A 131 5.94 -11.37 8.28
N THR A 132 6.91 -10.54 8.66
CA THR A 132 7.18 -10.19 10.05
C THR A 132 6.61 -8.80 10.34
N LEU A 133 5.85 -8.66 11.41
CA LEU A 133 5.36 -7.35 11.83
C LEU A 133 6.54 -6.43 12.20
N ALA A 134 6.35 -5.12 12.05
CA ALA A 134 7.40 -4.17 12.34
C ALA A 134 7.86 -4.23 13.80
N ASN A 135 6.96 -4.63 14.72
CA ASN A 135 7.31 -4.78 16.13
C ASN A 135 8.04 -6.12 16.43
N GLY A 136 8.33 -6.89 15.41
CA GLY A 136 9.04 -8.17 15.56
C GLY A 136 8.16 -9.37 15.79
N ALA A 137 6.85 -9.20 15.91
CA ALA A 137 5.95 -10.33 16.11
C ALA A 137 5.75 -11.08 14.79
N PRO A 138 5.63 -12.43 14.86
CA PRO A 138 5.36 -13.22 13.65
C PRO A 138 3.94 -13.03 13.12
#